data_3e750780c3bb4149767132a0e2ecb9e4
#
_entry.id   3e750780c3bb4149767132a0e2ecb9e4
#
_cell.length_a   1.000
_cell.length_b   1.000
_cell.length_c   1.000
_cell.angle_alpha   90.00
_cell.angle_beta   90.00
_cell.angle_gamma   90.00
#
_symmetry.space_group_name_H-M   'P 1'
#
loop_
_entity.id
_entity.type
_entity.pdbx_description
1 polymer ?
#
loop_
_entity_poly.entity_id
_entity_poly.type
_entity_poly.pdbx_seq_one_letter_code
_entity_poly.pdbx_strand_id
1 'polypeptide(L)'
;LHMIKPFSILDTRTKEWQDRKRYWIQTYNIQSELGREDTESRARFWEDNTISIFDATLCEYMYQWFTPKEGKILDPFAGGSVRGIVATEMGYQYDGIDLSKLQIEENQKQSTKPNWMVGDSDEVLDTINTEITGEYDFVFTCPPYYDLEVYSDNPLDISTMEDDKFDEKYFSILGKAARKLKNNRFFAVVVSEVREQSITGNYKIGKY
;
A
#
# COMPACT_ATOMS: atom_id res chain seq x y z
N LEU A 1 -7.45 17.12 -17.29
CA LEU A 1 -6.77 17.15 -15.97
C LEU A 1 -5.49 17.96 -16.12
N HIS A 2 -5.32 19.03 -15.32
CA HIS A 2 -4.02 19.69 -15.23
C HIS A 2 -3.07 18.72 -14.55
N MET A 3 -1.99 18.36 -15.25
CA MET A 3 -0.97 17.47 -14.72
C MET A 3 -0.21 18.18 -13.59
N ILE A 4 -0.45 17.76 -12.35
CA ILE A 4 0.33 18.24 -11.19
C ILE A 4 1.73 17.67 -11.34
N LYS A 5 2.75 18.49 -11.09
CA LYS A 5 4.15 18.05 -11.20
C LYS A 5 4.48 17.11 -10.05
N PRO A 6 5.24 16.04 -10.29
CA PRO A 6 5.83 15.24 -9.19
C PRO A 6 6.70 16.15 -8.32
N PHE A 7 6.90 15.78 -7.07
CA PHE A 7 7.59 16.58 -6.03
C PHE A 7 6.86 17.86 -5.59
N SER A 8 5.55 17.90 -5.79
CA SER A 8 4.70 18.97 -5.25
C SER A 8 4.19 18.59 -3.86
N ILE A 9 3.90 19.60 -3.05
CA ILE A 9 3.06 19.40 -1.86
C ILE A 9 1.63 19.23 -2.36
N LEU A 10 1.01 18.09 -2.02
CA LEU A 10 -0.36 17.79 -2.39
C LEU A 10 -1.28 18.11 -1.20
N ASP A 11 -2.16 19.10 -1.35
CA ASP A 11 -3.17 19.39 -0.34
C ASP A 11 -4.41 18.51 -0.60
N THR A 12 -4.50 17.41 0.13
CA THR A 12 -5.60 16.44 0.03
C THR A 12 -6.94 16.97 0.54
N ARG A 13 -6.97 18.17 1.15
CA ARG A 13 -8.19 18.80 1.66
C ARG A 13 -8.89 19.68 0.63
N THR A 14 -8.26 19.94 -0.51
CA THR A 14 -8.89 20.72 -1.58
C THR A 14 -10.17 20.06 -2.08
N LYS A 15 -11.11 20.92 -2.53
CA LYS A 15 -12.39 20.43 -3.06
C LYS A 15 -12.17 19.50 -4.25
N GLU A 16 -11.27 19.85 -5.15
CA GLU A 16 -10.94 19.11 -6.36
C GLU A 16 -10.40 17.71 -6.02
N TRP A 17 -9.52 17.62 -5.01
CA TRP A 17 -9.00 16.34 -4.53
C TRP A 17 -10.11 15.46 -3.95
N GLN A 18 -10.93 16.03 -3.08
CA GLN A 18 -12.02 15.32 -2.42
C GLN A 18 -13.12 14.89 -3.42
N ASP A 19 -13.42 15.73 -4.43
CA ASP A 19 -14.35 15.37 -5.50
C ASP A 19 -13.81 14.20 -6.32
N ARG A 20 -12.51 14.19 -6.61
CA ARG A 20 -11.85 13.12 -7.36
C ARG A 20 -11.81 11.80 -6.56
N LYS A 21 -11.53 11.89 -5.26
CA LYS A 21 -11.59 10.73 -4.35
C LYS A 21 -12.99 10.13 -4.33
N ARG A 22 -14.03 10.96 -4.16
CA ARG A 22 -15.43 10.50 -4.19
C ARG A 22 -15.80 9.84 -5.52
N TYR A 23 -15.34 10.42 -6.64
CA TYR A 23 -15.55 9.83 -7.95
C TYR A 23 -15.03 8.39 -8.02
N TRP A 24 -13.79 8.14 -7.59
CA TRP A 24 -13.22 6.79 -7.58
C TRP A 24 -14.04 5.83 -6.70
N ILE A 25 -14.30 6.23 -5.47
CA ILE A 25 -15.03 5.38 -4.51
C ILE A 25 -16.43 5.03 -5.02
N GLN A 26 -17.18 6.01 -5.53
CA GLN A 26 -18.56 5.81 -5.96
C GLN A 26 -18.65 5.11 -7.30
N THR A 27 -17.80 5.45 -8.27
CA THR A 27 -17.86 4.88 -9.62
C THR A 27 -17.53 3.40 -9.63
N TYR A 28 -16.56 3.00 -8.82
CA TYR A 28 -16.09 1.62 -8.78
C TYR A 28 -16.52 0.86 -7.52
N ASN A 29 -17.38 1.47 -6.71
CA ASN A 29 -17.90 0.89 -5.46
C ASN A 29 -16.78 0.30 -4.57
N ILE A 30 -15.71 1.07 -4.35
CA ILE A 30 -14.54 0.61 -3.61
C ILE A 30 -14.87 0.53 -2.12
N GLN A 31 -14.70 -0.65 -1.53
CA GLN A 31 -14.96 -0.99 -0.13
C GLN A 31 -13.70 -1.60 0.49
N SER A 32 -12.65 -0.80 0.63
CA SER A 32 -11.33 -1.30 1.05
C SER A 32 -11.21 -1.60 2.55
N GLU A 33 -12.23 -1.28 3.33
CA GLU A 33 -12.36 -1.65 4.73
C GLU A 33 -12.72 -3.12 4.95
N LEU A 34 -13.26 -3.78 3.92
CA LEU A 34 -13.61 -5.19 3.99
C LEU A 34 -12.37 -6.08 4.03
N GLY A 35 -12.46 -7.19 4.75
CA GLY A 35 -11.38 -8.18 4.88
C GLY A 35 -10.39 -7.91 6.00
N ARG A 36 -10.54 -6.83 6.75
CA ARG A 36 -9.78 -6.59 7.96
C ARG A 36 -10.44 -7.29 9.13
N GLU A 37 -9.68 -8.07 9.88
CA GLU A 37 -10.18 -8.67 11.11
C GLU A 37 -10.49 -7.57 12.14
N ASP A 38 -11.67 -7.65 12.79
CA ASP A 38 -12.03 -6.81 13.93
C ASP A 38 -11.18 -7.25 15.15
N THR A 39 -9.97 -6.78 15.23
CA THR A 39 -9.19 -6.94 16.46
C THR A 39 -9.56 -5.85 17.45
N GLU A 40 -9.97 -6.24 18.66
CA GLU A 40 -10.31 -5.31 19.77
C GLU A 40 -9.18 -4.31 20.08
N SER A 41 -7.96 -4.57 19.61
CA SER A 41 -6.79 -3.71 19.75
C SER A 41 -6.88 -2.42 18.92
N ARG A 42 -7.70 -2.37 17.86
CA ARG A 42 -7.92 -1.16 17.05
C ARG A 42 -8.70 -0.08 17.77
N ALA A 43 -9.55 -0.45 18.74
CA ALA A 43 -10.37 0.49 19.50
C ALA A 43 -9.59 1.39 20.45
N ARG A 44 -8.29 1.14 20.68
CA ARG A 44 -7.52 1.89 21.69
C ARG A 44 -6.92 3.21 21.21
N PHE A 45 -6.75 3.41 19.90
CA PHE A 45 -6.00 4.56 19.39
C PHE A 45 -6.83 5.62 18.65
N TRP A 46 -8.05 5.29 18.22
CA TRP A 46 -8.89 6.24 17.49
C TRP A 46 -10.32 6.20 18.05
N GLU A 47 -10.77 7.28 18.66
CA GLU A 47 -12.17 7.45 19.09
C GLU A 47 -13.17 7.46 17.94
N ASP A 48 -12.69 7.59 16.70
CA ASP A 48 -13.47 7.42 15.47
C ASP A 48 -13.07 6.11 14.78
N ASN A 49 -14.00 5.17 14.69
CA ASN A 49 -13.91 3.86 13.99
C ASN A 49 -13.71 3.97 12.47
N THR A 50 -13.03 5.00 11.99
CA THR A 50 -12.74 5.18 10.56
C THR A 50 -11.42 4.53 10.20
N ILE A 51 -11.49 3.28 9.71
CA ILE A 51 -10.37 2.61 9.07
C ILE A 51 -9.88 3.52 7.92
N SER A 52 -8.60 3.86 7.94
CA SER A 52 -8.01 4.70 6.89
C SER A 52 -8.05 3.96 5.55
N ILE A 53 -8.96 4.38 4.68
CA ILE A 53 -9.00 3.94 3.28
C ILE A 53 -7.85 4.63 2.54
N PHE A 54 -7.03 3.85 1.82
CA PHE A 54 -5.96 4.42 1.01
C PHE A 54 -6.52 5.42 0.00
N ASP A 55 -5.79 6.49 -0.27
CA ASP A 55 -6.32 7.56 -1.10
C ASP A 55 -6.26 7.23 -2.60
N ALA A 56 -7.44 7.03 -3.21
CA ALA A 56 -7.56 6.69 -4.62
C ALA A 56 -7.03 7.78 -5.56
N THR A 57 -7.14 9.05 -5.17
CA THR A 57 -6.62 10.17 -5.95
C THR A 57 -5.08 10.17 -5.94
N LEU A 58 -4.48 9.83 -4.80
CA LEU A 58 -3.04 9.64 -4.72
C LEU A 58 -2.58 8.52 -5.66
N CYS A 59 -3.29 7.38 -5.67
CA CYS A 59 -2.98 6.29 -6.59
C CYS A 59 -3.01 6.76 -8.05
N GLU A 60 -4.06 7.47 -8.44
CA GLU A 60 -4.22 8.00 -9.79
C GLU A 60 -3.02 8.86 -10.21
N TYR A 61 -2.60 9.82 -9.37
CA TYR A 61 -1.45 10.67 -9.66
C TYR A 61 -0.14 9.90 -9.72
N MET A 62 0.10 9.01 -8.76
CA MET A 62 1.33 8.20 -8.72
C MET A 62 1.45 7.33 -9.98
N TYR A 63 0.37 6.72 -10.42
CA TYR A 63 0.36 5.89 -11.62
C TYR A 63 0.57 6.73 -12.89
N GLN A 64 -0.06 7.89 -13.00
CA GLN A 64 0.14 8.80 -14.14
C GLN A 64 1.56 9.34 -14.22
N TRP A 65 2.21 9.60 -13.09
CA TRP A 65 3.56 10.19 -13.08
C TRP A 65 4.65 9.17 -13.36
N PHE A 66 4.51 7.96 -12.82
CA PHE A 66 5.62 7.02 -12.71
C PHE A 66 5.45 5.74 -13.50
N THR A 67 4.27 5.49 -14.07
CA THR A 67 4.01 4.27 -14.84
C THR A 67 3.80 4.60 -16.32
N PRO A 68 4.53 3.96 -17.24
CA PRO A 68 4.27 4.13 -18.67
C PRO A 68 2.91 3.54 -19.03
N LYS A 69 2.35 3.97 -20.16
CA LYS A 69 1.08 3.43 -20.65
C LYS A 69 1.10 1.90 -20.71
N GLU A 70 0.05 1.26 -20.21
CA GLU A 70 -0.08 -0.21 -20.15
C GLU A 70 1.02 -0.89 -19.30
N GLY A 71 1.73 -0.12 -18.47
CA GLY A 71 2.80 -0.64 -17.61
C GLY A 71 2.31 -1.56 -16.51
N LYS A 72 3.26 -2.28 -15.91
CA LYS A 72 3.00 -3.25 -14.84
C LYS A 72 3.46 -2.72 -13.49
N ILE A 73 2.59 -2.81 -12.49
CA ILE A 73 2.79 -2.29 -11.14
C ILE A 73 2.89 -3.46 -10.17
N LEU A 74 3.85 -3.37 -9.24
CA LEU A 74 4.00 -4.30 -8.12
C LEU A 74 3.71 -3.60 -6.80
N ASP A 75 2.93 -4.25 -5.95
CA ASP A 75 2.62 -3.81 -4.60
C ASP A 75 2.84 -4.97 -3.61
N PRO A 76 3.98 -5.01 -2.90
CA PRO A 76 4.27 -6.07 -1.96
C PRO A 76 3.53 -5.98 -0.62
N PHE A 77 2.75 -4.93 -0.38
CA PHE A 77 1.91 -4.76 0.81
C PHE A 77 0.54 -4.24 0.38
N ALA A 78 -0.18 -5.06 -0.38
CA ALA A 78 -1.37 -4.65 -1.11
C ALA A 78 -2.51 -4.15 -0.21
N GLY A 79 -2.71 -4.73 0.97
CA GLY A 79 -3.81 -4.33 1.86
C GLY A 79 -5.16 -4.33 1.15
N GLY A 80 -5.94 -3.27 1.36
CA GLY A 80 -7.24 -3.11 0.73
C GLY A 80 -7.20 -2.87 -0.78
N SER A 81 -8.36 -2.96 -1.41
CA SER A 81 -8.55 -3.04 -2.86
C SER A 81 -8.20 -1.78 -3.66
N VAL A 82 -8.06 -0.61 -3.02
CA VAL A 82 -7.97 0.70 -3.71
C VAL A 82 -6.87 0.74 -4.76
N ARG A 83 -5.63 0.39 -4.37
CA ARG A 83 -4.46 0.52 -5.26
C ARG A 83 -4.60 -0.34 -6.50
N GLY A 84 -5.05 -1.59 -6.33
CA GLY A 84 -5.25 -2.50 -7.46
C GLY A 84 -6.41 -2.10 -8.37
N ILE A 85 -7.55 -1.67 -7.81
CA ILE A 85 -8.71 -1.22 -8.60
C ILE A 85 -8.33 0.01 -9.41
N VAL A 86 -7.74 1.04 -8.78
CA VAL A 86 -7.36 2.27 -9.49
C VAL A 86 -6.35 1.94 -10.61
N ALA A 87 -5.34 1.11 -10.35
CA ALA A 87 -4.37 0.72 -11.36
C ALA A 87 -5.04 0.08 -12.59
N THR A 88 -5.87 -0.93 -12.37
CA THR A 88 -6.46 -1.70 -13.47
C THR A 88 -7.56 -0.94 -14.20
N GLU A 89 -8.31 -0.05 -13.52
CA GLU A 89 -9.27 0.83 -14.17
C GLU A 89 -8.61 1.94 -15.00
N MET A 90 -7.37 2.27 -14.71
CA MET A 90 -6.53 3.15 -15.54
C MET A 90 -5.83 2.42 -16.69
N GLY A 91 -6.00 1.11 -16.83
CA GLY A 91 -5.41 0.31 -17.90
C GLY A 91 -4.00 -0.21 -17.63
N TYR A 92 -3.56 -0.19 -16.37
CA TYR A 92 -2.30 -0.80 -15.94
C TYR A 92 -2.51 -2.27 -15.53
N GLN A 93 -1.44 -3.07 -15.59
CA GLN A 93 -1.40 -4.37 -14.94
C GLN A 93 -0.98 -4.18 -13.48
N TYR A 94 -1.54 -4.98 -12.58
CA TYR A 94 -1.25 -4.85 -11.16
C TYR A 94 -1.11 -6.22 -10.51
N ASP A 95 0.02 -6.42 -9.85
CA ASP A 95 0.29 -7.56 -8.98
C ASP A 95 0.40 -7.07 -7.54
N GLY A 96 -0.53 -7.51 -6.69
CA GLY A 96 -0.58 -7.15 -5.28
C GLY A 96 -0.45 -8.38 -4.38
N ILE A 97 0.44 -8.32 -3.40
CA ILE A 97 0.68 -9.38 -2.43
C ILE A 97 0.21 -8.92 -1.06
N ASP A 98 -0.51 -9.78 -0.35
CA ASP A 98 -0.88 -9.54 1.04
C ASP A 98 -0.83 -10.85 1.84
N LEU A 99 -0.41 -10.74 3.10
CA LEU A 99 -0.34 -11.87 4.01
C LEU A 99 -1.74 -12.39 4.39
N SER A 100 -2.73 -11.50 4.46
CA SER A 100 -4.09 -11.83 4.86
C SER A 100 -4.88 -12.43 3.71
N LYS A 101 -5.16 -13.74 3.83
CA LYS A 101 -6.04 -14.44 2.90
C LYS A 101 -7.43 -13.82 2.85
N LEU A 102 -7.99 -13.43 3.99
CA LEU A 102 -9.29 -12.80 4.09
C LEU A 102 -9.33 -11.46 3.33
N GLN A 103 -8.29 -10.64 3.47
CA GLN A 103 -8.17 -9.38 2.74
C GLN A 103 -8.16 -9.62 1.22
N ILE A 104 -7.38 -10.58 0.77
CA ILE A 104 -7.30 -10.89 -0.67
C ILE A 104 -8.64 -11.44 -1.20
N GLU A 105 -9.33 -12.29 -0.45
CA GLU A 105 -10.66 -12.79 -0.83
C GLU A 105 -11.68 -11.64 -0.98
N GLU A 106 -11.66 -10.66 -0.07
CA GLU A 106 -12.53 -9.48 -0.17
C GLU A 106 -12.13 -8.57 -1.35
N ASN A 107 -10.83 -8.39 -1.60
CA ASN A 107 -10.36 -7.65 -2.77
C ASN A 107 -10.82 -8.31 -4.08
N GLN A 108 -10.73 -9.64 -4.18
CA GLN A 108 -11.17 -10.40 -5.36
C GLN A 108 -12.69 -10.30 -5.60
N LYS A 109 -13.51 -10.22 -4.54
CA LYS A 109 -14.96 -10.00 -4.67
C LYS A 109 -15.26 -8.63 -5.27
N GLN A 110 -14.44 -7.62 -4.99
CA GLN A 110 -14.64 -6.27 -5.51
C GLN A 110 -14.13 -6.14 -6.95
N SER A 111 -12.97 -6.73 -7.27
CA SER A 111 -12.43 -6.72 -8.64
C SER A 111 -11.52 -7.93 -8.87
N THR A 112 -11.76 -8.60 -9.98
CA THR A 112 -10.92 -9.70 -10.49
C THR A 112 -9.88 -9.24 -11.52
N LYS A 113 -9.83 -7.95 -11.84
CA LYS A 113 -8.86 -7.40 -12.80
C LYS A 113 -7.44 -7.37 -12.26
N PRO A 114 -7.19 -6.93 -11.00
CA PRO A 114 -5.87 -7.04 -10.40
C PRO A 114 -5.51 -8.50 -10.14
N ASN A 115 -4.24 -8.83 -10.24
CA ASN A 115 -3.73 -10.13 -9.80
C ASN A 115 -3.43 -10.05 -8.30
N TRP A 116 -4.31 -10.64 -7.50
CA TRP A 116 -4.21 -10.67 -6.06
C TRP A 116 -3.54 -11.97 -5.59
N MET A 117 -2.45 -11.87 -4.85
CA MET A 117 -1.67 -13.00 -4.35
C MET A 117 -1.69 -13.03 -2.82
N VAL A 118 -1.98 -14.20 -2.25
CA VAL A 118 -1.90 -14.45 -0.80
C VAL A 118 -0.52 -14.99 -0.46
N GLY A 119 0.13 -14.43 0.52
CA GLY A 119 1.36 -14.97 1.08
C GLY A 119 2.28 -13.94 1.71
N ASP A 120 3.33 -14.45 2.31
CA ASP A 120 4.43 -13.63 2.78
C ASP A 120 5.16 -13.02 1.57
N SER A 121 5.19 -11.71 1.50
CA SER A 121 5.81 -11.01 0.37
C SER A 121 7.29 -11.32 0.23
N ASP A 122 7.97 -11.65 1.32
CA ASP A 122 9.37 -12.07 1.26
C ASP A 122 9.55 -13.38 0.47
N GLU A 123 8.64 -14.34 0.66
CA GLU A 123 8.65 -15.61 -0.05
C GLU A 123 8.06 -15.50 -1.46
N VAL A 124 6.90 -14.83 -1.59
CA VAL A 124 6.19 -14.70 -2.87
C VAL A 124 7.05 -13.99 -3.92
N LEU A 125 7.79 -12.93 -3.52
CA LEU A 125 8.68 -12.22 -4.43
C LEU A 125 9.81 -13.10 -4.99
N ASP A 126 10.23 -14.14 -4.29
CA ASP A 126 11.21 -15.10 -4.80
C ASP A 126 10.61 -16.04 -5.85
N THR A 127 9.30 -16.28 -5.82
CA THR A 127 8.60 -17.14 -6.78
C THR A 127 8.18 -16.40 -8.05
N ILE A 128 8.00 -15.07 -7.99
CA ILE A 128 7.69 -14.25 -9.15
C ILE A 128 8.92 -14.23 -10.05
N ASN A 129 8.86 -14.99 -11.10
CA ASN A 129 9.82 -15.21 -12.17
C ASN A 129 11.25 -14.68 -11.91
N THR A 130 12.12 -15.56 -11.43
CA THR A 130 13.49 -15.23 -11.00
C THR A 130 14.44 -14.99 -12.18
N GLU A 131 14.07 -15.36 -13.39
CA GLU A 131 14.96 -15.33 -14.55
C GLU A 131 15.01 -13.95 -15.24
N ILE A 132 14.03 -13.08 -15.00
CA ILE A 132 13.96 -11.76 -15.65
C ILE A 132 14.01 -10.67 -14.58
N THR A 133 15.18 -10.11 -14.34
CA THR A 133 15.29 -8.81 -13.66
C THR A 133 14.60 -7.75 -14.52
N GLY A 134 13.70 -6.96 -13.92
CA GLY A 134 13.08 -5.86 -14.66
C GLY A 134 11.76 -6.23 -15.34
N GLU A 135 10.83 -6.86 -14.61
CA GLU A 135 9.48 -7.12 -15.09
C GLU A 135 8.52 -5.94 -14.89
N TYR A 136 8.68 -5.19 -13.79
CA TYR A 136 7.75 -4.14 -13.40
C TYR A 136 8.20 -2.75 -13.81
N ASP A 137 7.23 -1.91 -14.14
CA ASP A 137 7.45 -0.52 -14.52
C ASP A 137 7.35 0.43 -13.32
N PHE A 138 6.69 0.02 -12.25
CA PHE A 138 6.56 0.80 -11.03
C PHE A 138 6.34 -0.12 -9.82
N VAL A 139 6.97 0.22 -8.71
CA VAL A 139 6.59 -0.32 -7.39
C VAL A 139 5.95 0.79 -6.60
N PHE A 140 4.72 0.54 -6.12
CA PHE A 140 3.99 1.50 -5.30
C PHE A 140 3.33 0.78 -4.15
N THR A 141 3.75 1.07 -2.92
CA THR A 141 3.33 0.32 -1.76
C THR A 141 3.21 1.18 -0.50
N CYS A 142 2.44 0.69 0.46
CA CYS A 142 2.28 1.28 1.78
C CYS A 142 2.43 0.16 2.81
N PRO A 143 3.64 -0.09 3.29
CA PRO A 143 3.90 -1.13 4.29
C PRO A 143 3.29 -0.77 5.64
N PRO A 144 3.14 -1.74 6.56
CA PRO A 144 2.77 -1.48 7.95
C PRO A 144 3.72 -0.46 8.60
N TYR A 145 3.14 0.43 9.39
CA TYR A 145 3.91 1.38 10.20
C TYR A 145 4.27 0.69 11.51
N TYR A 146 5.50 0.26 11.65
CA TYR A 146 6.12 -0.37 12.82
C TYR A 146 5.06 -0.71 13.94
N ASP A 147 5.17 -0.27 15.15
CA ASP A 147 4.29 -0.61 16.27
C ASP A 147 2.94 0.16 16.34
N LEU A 148 2.59 0.94 15.29
CA LEU A 148 1.35 1.74 15.30
C LEU A 148 0.08 0.93 15.13
N GLU A 149 0.14 -0.11 14.32
CA GLU A 149 -1.02 -0.94 13.99
C GLU A 149 -0.61 -2.42 13.95
N VAL A 150 -1.22 -3.24 14.80
CA VAL A 150 -1.12 -4.71 14.71
C VAL A 150 -2.23 -5.18 13.79
N TYR A 151 -1.87 -5.83 12.68
CA TYR A 151 -2.84 -6.26 11.66
C TYR A 151 -3.38 -7.67 11.90
N SER A 152 -2.58 -8.57 12.47
CA SER A 152 -3.00 -9.94 12.76
C SER A 152 -2.15 -10.58 13.86
N ASP A 153 -2.56 -11.76 14.34
CA ASP A 153 -1.76 -12.61 15.24
C ASP A 153 -0.81 -13.54 14.47
N ASN A 154 -0.68 -13.37 13.17
CA ASN A 154 0.19 -14.20 12.35
C ASN A 154 1.67 -13.88 12.66
N PRO A 155 2.50 -14.88 13.03
CA PRO A 155 3.92 -14.65 13.33
C PRO A 155 4.75 -14.13 12.14
N LEU A 156 4.21 -14.19 10.92
CA LEU A 156 4.81 -13.62 9.71
C LEU A 156 4.44 -12.16 9.49
N ASP A 157 3.48 -11.63 10.27
CA ASP A 157 3.08 -10.24 10.21
C ASP A 157 4.18 -9.35 10.79
N ILE A 158 4.77 -8.52 9.95
CA ILE A 158 5.87 -7.64 10.36
C ILE A 158 5.45 -6.64 11.43
N SER A 159 4.17 -6.27 11.52
CA SER A 159 3.66 -5.34 12.54
C SER A 159 3.73 -5.89 13.98
N THR A 160 3.96 -7.19 14.15
CA THR A 160 4.10 -7.85 15.45
C THR A 160 5.54 -8.19 15.81
N MET A 161 6.49 -7.89 14.93
CA MET A 161 7.89 -8.26 15.11
C MET A 161 8.64 -7.24 15.99
N GLU A 162 9.69 -7.73 16.68
CA GLU A 162 10.66 -6.87 17.35
C GLU A 162 11.47 -6.06 16.32
N ASP A 163 12.00 -4.91 16.72
CA ASP A 163 12.69 -3.91 15.88
C ASP A 163 13.63 -4.53 14.85
N ASP A 164 14.60 -5.32 15.32
CA ASP A 164 15.64 -5.90 14.45
C ASP A 164 15.06 -6.84 13.39
N LYS A 165 14.04 -7.63 13.75
CA LYS A 165 13.38 -8.56 12.83
C LYS A 165 12.45 -7.84 11.86
N PHE A 166 11.77 -6.79 12.34
CA PHE A 166 10.99 -5.92 11.49
C PHE A 166 11.86 -5.32 10.39
N ASP A 167 12.97 -4.68 10.78
CA ASP A 167 13.90 -4.04 9.84
C ASP A 167 14.45 -5.05 8.82
N GLU A 168 14.92 -6.21 9.29
CA GLU A 168 15.46 -7.25 8.40
C GLU A 168 14.45 -7.66 7.34
N LYS A 169 13.23 -7.99 7.76
CA LYS A 169 12.18 -8.45 6.85
C LYS A 169 11.65 -7.34 5.95
N TYR A 170 11.45 -6.14 6.52
CA TYR A 170 11.00 -4.96 5.78
C TYR A 170 11.97 -4.62 4.63
N PHE A 171 13.26 -4.52 4.94
CA PHE A 171 14.28 -4.23 3.92
C PHE A 171 14.52 -5.40 2.96
N SER A 172 14.32 -6.65 3.38
CA SER A 172 14.35 -7.81 2.50
C SER A 172 13.26 -7.69 1.43
N ILE A 173 12.01 -7.45 1.84
CA ILE A 173 10.85 -7.31 0.93
C ILE A 173 11.07 -6.15 -0.04
N LEU A 174 11.43 -4.96 0.46
CA LEU A 174 11.67 -3.80 -0.39
C LEU A 174 12.85 -4.02 -1.36
N GLY A 175 13.91 -4.66 -0.89
CA GLY A 175 15.06 -5.01 -1.72
C GLY A 175 14.71 -6.00 -2.82
N LYS A 176 13.89 -7.02 -2.52
CA LYS A 176 13.39 -7.98 -3.51
C LYS A 176 12.48 -7.30 -4.53
N ALA A 177 11.54 -6.45 -4.08
CA ALA A 177 10.67 -5.68 -4.97
C ALA A 177 11.46 -4.73 -5.89
N ALA A 178 12.50 -4.06 -5.37
CA ALA A 178 13.36 -3.20 -6.18
C ALA A 178 14.09 -3.97 -7.30
N ARG A 179 14.54 -5.21 -7.03
CA ARG A 179 15.16 -6.06 -8.04
C ARG A 179 14.21 -6.48 -9.17
N LYS A 180 12.89 -6.43 -8.95
CA LYS A 180 11.87 -6.72 -9.96
C LYS A 180 11.59 -5.53 -10.89
N LEU A 181 12.08 -4.33 -10.58
CA LEU A 181 11.93 -3.16 -11.43
C LEU A 181 12.80 -3.25 -12.69
N LYS A 182 12.25 -2.80 -13.80
CA LYS A 182 13.03 -2.49 -15.00
C LYS A 182 14.00 -1.34 -14.73
N ASN A 183 15.06 -1.26 -15.51
CA ASN A 183 16.00 -0.13 -15.41
C ASN A 183 15.29 1.22 -15.66
N ASN A 184 15.71 2.27 -14.95
CA ASN A 184 15.15 3.61 -15.07
C ASN A 184 13.64 3.68 -14.76
N ARG A 185 13.22 2.97 -13.73
CA ARG A 185 11.85 2.99 -13.20
C ARG A 185 11.84 3.47 -11.76
N PHE A 186 10.66 3.73 -11.25
CA PHE A 186 10.48 4.34 -9.93
C PHE A 186 9.98 3.32 -8.92
N PHE A 187 10.40 3.54 -7.68
CA PHE A 187 9.90 2.86 -6.50
C PHE A 187 9.41 3.92 -5.52
N ALA A 188 8.14 3.89 -5.16
CA ALA A 188 7.55 4.80 -4.20
C ALA A 188 6.95 4.04 -3.01
N VAL A 189 7.29 4.50 -1.81
CA VAL A 189 6.77 3.98 -0.56
C VAL A 189 5.99 5.09 0.14
N VAL A 190 4.76 4.80 0.54
CA VAL A 190 3.98 5.70 1.39
C VAL A 190 4.29 5.36 2.83
N VAL A 191 4.81 6.34 3.55
CA VAL A 191 5.14 6.24 4.96
C VAL A 191 4.54 7.41 5.73
N SER A 192 4.27 7.22 7.02
CA SER A 192 3.81 8.27 7.91
C SER A 192 4.85 8.52 9.00
N GLU A 193 4.93 9.75 9.48
CA GLU A 193 5.69 10.05 10.70
C GLU A 193 4.95 9.48 11.91
N VAL A 194 5.64 8.65 12.68
CA VAL A 194 5.19 8.22 14.00
C VAL A 194 5.60 9.29 15.02
N ARG A 195 4.64 9.92 15.66
CA ARG A 195 4.91 10.88 16.73
C ARG A 195 4.55 10.26 18.07
N GLU A 196 5.54 9.80 18.81
CA GLU A 196 5.35 9.50 20.23
C GLU A 196 5.14 10.79 21.01
N GLN A 197 4.01 10.91 21.69
CA GLN A 197 3.78 11.95 22.68
C GLN A 197 4.57 11.57 23.94
N SER A 198 5.73 12.18 24.16
CA SER A 198 6.43 12.00 25.42
C SER A 198 5.60 12.63 26.55
N ILE A 199 5.67 12.03 27.74
CA ILE A 199 5.03 12.55 28.99
C ILE A 199 5.48 13.97 29.28
N THR A 200 6.57 14.46 28.70
CA THR A 200 7.14 15.80 28.82
C THR A 200 6.71 16.78 27.73
N GLY A 201 5.80 16.39 26.82
CA GLY A 201 5.33 17.27 25.75
C GLY A 201 6.29 17.48 24.58
N ASN A 202 7.45 16.83 24.58
CA ASN A 202 8.37 16.84 23.45
C ASN A 202 8.07 15.66 22.52
N TYR A 203 7.88 15.95 21.23
CA TYR A 203 7.73 14.91 20.22
C TYR A 203 9.08 14.25 19.93
N LYS A 204 9.18 12.94 20.06
CA LYS A 204 10.24 12.18 19.43
C LYS A 204 9.81 11.88 18.01
N ILE A 205 10.63 12.27 17.04
CA ILE A 205 10.50 11.80 15.66
C ILE A 205 10.93 10.34 15.70
N GLY A 206 9.99 9.42 15.44
CA GLY A 206 10.31 8.01 15.28
C GLY A 206 11.28 7.83 14.13
N LYS A 207 12.16 6.86 14.23
CA LYS A 207 13.01 6.42 13.12
C LYS A 207 12.08 5.88 12.03
N TYR A 208 11.97 6.55 10.92
CA TYR A 208 11.46 6.19 9.57
C TYR A 208 10.68 7.33 8.95
#